data_72b56955847e1879dc6acdcb38627d80
#
_entry.id   72b56955847e1879dc6acdcb38627d80
#
_cell.length_a   1.000
_cell.length_b   1.000
_cell.length_c   1.000
_cell.angle_alpha   90.00
_cell.angle_beta   90.00
_cell.angle_gamma   90.00
#
_symmetry.space_group_name_H-M   'P 1'
#
loop_
_entity.id
_entity.type
_entity.pdbx_description
1 polymer ?
#
loop_
_entity_poly.entity_id
_entity_poly.type
_entity_poly.pdbx_seq_one_letter_code
_entity_poly.pdbx_strand_id
1 'polypeptide(L)'
;MRRLVVGLDAVAALREVSGAPGLAAAAALAAVAGAASVRLGIAEELQPVSERDLREVLTVGSGLELRMAPIPSLLKAALEARPSRVLLASSPGREGAALPLDFRAWGSALAPAIRTLEEAGLAVAVLVGPDLGPVKAAHAAGARGVELYTGALVDLPAAERSEALGRLGDAARLAAKLRLEVSVGGRLDERSLAPVLEAAPIAASVAVGRAWVGRSLLVGIDRATRDLRDAIR
;
A
#
# COMPACT_ATOMS: atom_id res chain seq x y z
N MET A 1 7.18 -16.51 4.55
CA MET A 1 7.04 -16.08 3.14
C MET A 1 6.33 -14.74 3.12
N ARG A 2 6.87 -13.73 2.44
CA ARG A 2 6.25 -12.40 2.35
C ARG A 2 5.00 -12.43 1.47
N ARG A 3 4.04 -11.56 1.77
CA ARG A 3 2.81 -11.42 0.99
C ARG A 3 3.01 -10.35 -0.09
N LEU A 4 2.68 -10.65 -1.34
CA LEU A 4 2.65 -9.68 -2.43
C LEU A 4 1.30 -8.96 -2.44
N VAL A 5 1.34 -7.63 -2.40
CA VAL A 5 0.19 -6.75 -2.59
C VAL A 5 0.36 -6.02 -3.92
N VAL A 6 -0.59 -6.16 -4.83
CA VAL A 6 -0.53 -5.44 -6.11
C VAL A 6 -1.49 -4.24 -6.12
N GLY A 7 -0.95 -3.07 -6.46
CA GLY A 7 -1.73 -1.84 -6.54
C GLY A 7 -2.43 -1.70 -7.90
N LEU A 8 -3.75 -1.51 -7.87
CA LEU A 8 -4.58 -1.37 -9.07
C LEU A 8 -4.77 0.09 -9.53
N ASP A 9 -4.25 1.08 -8.79
CA ASP A 9 -4.44 2.50 -9.14
C ASP A 9 -3.93 2.84 -10.55
N ALA A 10 -2.79 2.25 -10.96
CA ALA A 10 -2.26 2.46 -12.30
C ALA A 10 -3.10 1.75 -13.38
N VAL A 11 -3.80 0.65 -13.04
CA VAL A 11 -4.80 0.02 -13.91
C VAL A 11 -6.01 0.93 -14.06
N ALA A 12 -6.48 1.55 -12.96
CA ALA A 12 -7.58 2.50 -12.99
C ALA A 12 -7.26 3.70 -13.90
N ALA A 13 -6.05 4.27 -13.75
CA ALA A 13 -5.59 5.37 -14.61
C ALA A 13 -5.48 4.95 -16.09
N LEU A 14 -4.98 3.76 -16.39
CA LEU A 14 -4.92 3.23 -17.75
C LEU A 14 -6.34 3.09 -18.35
N ARG A 15 -7.29 2.59 -17.56
CA ARG A 15 -8.69 2.45 -17.97
C ARG A 15 -9.33 3.78 -18.35
N GLU A 16 -9.02 4.87 -17.64
CA GLU A 16 -9.55 6.20 -17.99
C GLU A 16 -9.16 6.64 -19.40
N VAL A 17 -7.99 6.24 -19.87
CA VAL A 17 -7.49 6.58 -21.21
C VAL A 17 -7.97 5.61 -22.27
N SER A 18 -8.00 4.31 -21.95
CA SER A 18 -8.20 3.22 -22.94
C SER A 18 -9.56 2.52 -22.84
N GLY A 19 -10.37 2.81 -21.81
CA GLY A 19 -11.62 2.11 -21.53
C GLY A 19 -11.45 0.69 -20.95
N ALA A 20 -10.22 0.17 -20.86
CA ALA A 20 -9.88 -1.17 -20.39
C ALA A 20 -8.48 -1.20 -19.76
N PRO A 21 -8.12 -2.24 -18.96
CA PRO A 21 -8.97 -3.33 -18.48
C PRO A 21 -9.86 -2.94 -17.28
N GLY A 22 -10.87 -3.76 -16.99
CA GLY A 22 -11.64 -3.64 -15.76
C GLY A 22 -10.81 -4.04 -14.53
N LEU A 23 -11.00 -3.35 -13.39
CA LEU A 23 -10.23 -3.57 -12.17
C LEU A 23 -10.45 -4.97 -11.59
N ALA A 24 -11.69 -5.47 -11.61
CA ALA A 24 -12.01 -6.81 -11.14
C ALA A 24 -11.30 -7.91 -11.96
N ALA A 25 -11.21 -7.74 -13.31
CA ALA A 25 -10.49 -8.68 -14.16
C ALA A 25 -8.99 -8.69 -13.84
N ALA A 26 -8.37 -7.52 -13.67
CA ALA A 26 -6.97 -7.41 -13.28
C ALA A 26 -6.72 -8.02 -11.89
N ALA A 27 -7.62 -7.77 -10.92
CA ALA A 27 -7.57 -8.34 -9.59
C ALA A 27 -7.64 -9.88 -9.61
N ALA A 28 -8.58 -10.44 -10.38
CA ALA A 28 -8.76 -11.90 -10.51
C ALA A 28 -7.51 -12.57 -11.09
N LEU A 29 -6.94 -12.01 -12.16
CA LEU A 29 -5.71 -12.54 -12.75
C LEU A 29 -4.51 -12.45 -11.80
N ALA A 30 -4.37 -11.34 -11.07
CA ALA A 30 -3.32 -11.19 -10.08
C ALA A 30 -3.47 -12.21 -8.93
N ALA A 31 -4.68 -12.44 -8.44
CA ALA A 31 -4.97 -13.41 -7.40
C ALA A 31 -4.62 -14.85 -7.84
N VAL A 32 -5.05 -15.26 -9.03
CA VAL A 32 -4.72 -16.58 -9.60
C VAL A 32 -3.20 -16.76 -9.76
N ALA A 33 -2.49 -15.68 -10.12
CA ALA A 33 -1.03 -15.69 -10.26
C ALA A 33 -0.30 -15.69 -8.90
N GLY A 34 -1.00 -15.49 -7.77
CA GLY A 34 -0.46 -15.62 -6.42
C GLY A 34 -0.20 -14.29 -5.69
N ALA A 35 -0.82 -13.19 -6.11
CA ALA A 35 -0.93 -12.00 -5.26
C ALA A 35 -1.76 -12.34 -4.02
N ALA A 36 -1.29 -11.94 -2.84
CA ALA A 36 -1.99 -12.21 -1.58
C ALA A 36 -3.19 -11.27 -1.38
N SER A 37 -3.08 -10.04 -1.89
CA SER A 37 -4.15 -9.05 -1.91
C SER A 37 -3.95 -8.06 -3.06
N VAL A 38 -5.02 -7.35 -3.38
CA VAL A 38 -4.97 -6.20 -4.29
C VAL A 38 -5.24 -4.93 -3.49
N ARG A 39 -4.72 -3.80 -3.95
CA ARG A 39 -4.90 -2.51 -3.30
C ARG A 39 -5.56 -1.51 -4.23
N LEU A 40 -6.54 -0.78 -3.70
CA LEU A 40 -7.15 0.39 -4.34
C LEU A 40 -6.97 1.62 -3.47
N GLY A 41 -6.55 2.72 -4.08
CA GLY A 41 -6.59 4.04 -3.48
C GLY A 41 -7.93 4.70 -3.73
N ILE A 42 -8.57 5.21 -2.67
CA ILE A 42 -9.78 6.01 -2.79
C ILE A 42 -9.55 7.43 -2.27
N ALA A 43 -10.19 8.39 -2.90
CA ALA A 43 -10.19 9.79 -2.55
C ALA A 43 -11.64 10.30 -2.39
N GLU A 44 -11.83 11.54 -1.92
CA GLU A 44 -13.18 12.09 -1.69
C GLU A 44 -14.08 12.02 -2.92
N GLU A 45 -13.53 12.27 -4.09
CA GLU A 45 -14.27 12.20 -5.34
C GLU A 45 -14.35 10.78 -5.94
N LEU A 46 -13.79 9.77 -5.26
CA LEU A 46 -13.69 8.37 -5.72
C LEU A 46 -13.12 8.20 -7.15
N GLN A 47 -12.49 9.22 -7.69
CA GLN A 47 -11.86 9.20 -9.02
C GLN A 47 -10.39 8.77 -8.90
N PRO A 48 -9.88 7.89 -9.74
CA PRO A 48 -10.49 7.16 -10.87
C PRO A 48 -11.22 5.86 -10.47
N VAL A 49 -11.38 5.58 -9.19
CA VAL A 49 -12.05 4.38 -8.66
C VAL A 49 -13.47 4.75 -8.22
N SER A 50 -14.46 4.04 -8.73
CA SER A 50 -15.86 4.21 -8.38
C SER A 50 -16.31 3.23 -7.28
N GLU A 51 -17.46 3.50 -6.65
CA GLU A 51 -18.08 2.52 -5.74
C GLU A 51 -18.43 1.19 -6.43
N ARG A 52 -18.74 1.24 -7.71
CA ARG A 52 -18.97 0.04 -8.52
C ARG A 52 -17.70 -0.80 -8.60
N ASP A 53 -16.55 -0.18 -8.85
CA ASP A 53 -15.25 -0.86 -8.89
C ASP A 53 -14.94 -1.55 -7.56
N LEU A 54 -15.19 -0.87 -6.44
CA LEU A 54 -15.01 -1.46 -5.10
C LEU A 54 -15.85 -2.73 -4.93
N ARG A 55 -17.14 -2.66 -5.28
CA ARG A 55 -18.03 -3.81 -5.19
C ARG A 55 -17.58 -4.95 -6.10
N GLU A 56 -17.22 -4.66 -7.35
CA GLU A 56 -16.77 -5.68 -8.31
C GLU A 56 -15.45 -6.35 -7.84
N VAL A 57 -14.48 -5.59 -7.35
CA VAL A 57 -13.20 -6.14 -6.85
C VAL A 57 -13.41 -6.99 -5.60
N LEU A 58 -14.32 -6.60 -4.70
CA LEU A 58 -14.65 -7.41 -3.52
C LEU A 58 -15.21 -8.80 -3.87
N THR A 59 -15.91 -8.94 -5.00
CA THR A 59 -16.43 -10.26 -5.44
C THR A 59 -15.36 -11.22 -5.93
N VAL A 60 -14.16 -10.74 -6.21
CA VAL A 60 -13.05 -11.58 -6.72
C VAL A 60 -12.52 -12.56 -5.66
N GLY A 61 -12.75 -12.28 -4.37
CA GLY A 61 -12.32 -13.16 -3.28
C GLY A 61 -10.83 -13.09 -2.94
N SER A 62 -10.03 -12.29 -3.65
CA SER A 62 -8.70 -11.90 -3.19
C SER A 62 -8.86 -10.80 -2.12
N GLY A 63 -8.02 -10.80 -1.09
CA GLY A 63 -8.08 -9.74 -0.07
C GLY A 63 -7.98 -8.36 -0.73
N LEU A 64 -8.91 -7.44 -0.36
CA LEU A 64 -8.84 -6.03 -0.78
C LEU A 64 -8.23 -5.19 0.32
N GLU A 65 -7.19 -4.43 0.01
CA GLU A 65 -6.68 -3.35 0.85
C GLU A 65 -7.16 -2.01 0.32
N LEU A 66 -7.79 -1.18 1.15
CA LEU A 66 -8.13 0.20 0.81
C LEU A 66 -7.07 1.15 1.35
N ARG A 67 -6.53 1.98 0.46
CA ARG A 67 -5.65 3.09 0.83
C ARG A 67 -6.42 4.41 0.76
N MET A 68 -6.42 5.17 1.85
CA MET A 68 -7.23 6.37 1.96
C MET A 68 -6.72 7.35 3.03
N ALA A 69 -7.15 8.61 2.94
CA ALA A 69 -6.98 9.58 4.02
C ALA A 69 -7.98 9.28 5.17
N PRO A 70 -7.64 9.63 6.43
CA PRO A 70 -8.51 9.40 7.59
C PRO A 70 -9.61 10.49 7.71
N ILE A 71 -10.42 10.66 6.68
CA ILE A 71 -11.55 11.62 6.63
C ILE A 71 -12.89 10.90 6.74
N PRO A 72 -13.93 11.55 7.30
CA PRO A 72 -15.22 10.89 7.62
C PRO A 72 -15.88 10.19 6.43
N SER A 73 -15.88 10.80 5.24
CA SER A 73 -16.47 10.23 4.03
C SER A 73 -15.82 8.90 3.62
N LEU A 74 -14.47 8.84 3.66
CA LEU A 74 -13.71 7.64 3.31
C LEU A 74 -13.76 6.58 4.42
N LEU A 75 -13.82 6.99 5.69
CA LEU A 75 -14.06 6.05 6.80
C LEU A 75 -15.40 5.33 6.62
N LYS A 76 -16.46 6.08 6.26
CA LYS A 76 -17.77 5.49 5.96
C LYS A 76 -17.68 4.49 4.80
N ALA A 77 -17.04 4.88 3.70
CA ALA A 77 -16.84 3.98 2.55
C ALA A 77 -16.09 2.69 2.93
N ALA A 78 -15.06 2.77 3.78
CA ALA A 78 -14.32 1.60 4.26
C ALA A 78 -15.18 0.70 5.16
N LEU A 79 -16.02 1.28 6.04
CA LEU A 79 -16.94 0.52 6.90
C LEU A 79 -18.00 -0.22 6.09
N GLU A 80 -18.49 0.37 5.01
CA GLU A 80 -19.46 -0.24 4.09
C GLU A 80 -18.81 -1.34 3.22
N ALA A 81 -17.63 -1.06 2.66
CA ALA A 81 -16.91 -1.99 1.79
C ALA A 81 -16.31 -3.19 2.54
N ARG A 82 -15.99 -3.03 3.84
CA ARG A 82 -15.36 -4.06 4.69
C ARG A 82 -14.13 -4.72 4.05
N PRO A 83 -13.12 -3.94 3.64
CA PRO A 83 -11.89 -4.50 3.06
C PRO A 83 -11.16 -5.37 4.09
N SER A 84 -10.27 -6.23 3.62
CA SER A 84 -9.41 -7.03 4.52
C SER A 84 -8.40 -6.19 5.30
N ARG A 85 -8.04 -5.01 4.78
CA ARG A 85 -7.12 -4.06 5.43
C ARG A 85 -7.39 -2.64 4.96
N VAL A 86 -7.18 -1.67 5.85
CA VAL A 86 -7.13 -0.24 5.52
C VAL A 86 -5.71 0.26 5.72
N LEU A 87 -5.16 0.95 4.72
CA LEU A 87 -3.91 1.68 4.81
C LEU A 87 -4.21 3.18 4.85
N LEU A 88 -4.03 3.79 6.02
CA LEU A 88 -4.19 5.23 6.17
C LEU A 88 -2.95 5.96 5.63
N ALA A 89 -3.17 6.89 4.71
CA ALA A 89 -2.14 7.65 4.01
C ALA A 89 -2.63 9.07 3.76
N SER A 90 -1.75 9.99 3.40
CA SER A 90 -2.17 11.28 2.86
C SER A 90 -2.92 11.08 1.54
N SER A 91 -3.86 11.99 1.25
CA SER A 91 -4.54 12.00 -0.04
C SER A 91 -3.52 12.01 -1.18
N PRO A 92 -3.77 11.28 -2.28
CA PRO A 92 -2.87 11.28 -3.40
C PRO A 92 -2.72 12.71 -3.96
N GLY A 93 -1.47 13.14 -4.17
CA GLY A 93 -1.19 14.35 -4.90
C GLY A 93 -1.58 14.22 -6.39
N ARG A 94 -1.41 15.31 -7.18
CA ARG A 94 -1.72 15.34 -8.63
C ARG A 94 -1.13 14.17 -9.44
N GLU A 95 -0.05 13.56 -8.97
CA GLU A 95 0.60 12.41 -9.62
C GLU A 95 0.00 11.06 -9.22
N GLY A 96 -1.07 11.01 -8.44
CA GLY A 96 -1.73 9.78 -8.01
C GLY A 96 -0.91 8.88 -7.07
N ALA A 97 0.29 9.31 -6.67
CA ALA A 97 1.11 8.56 -5.74
C ALA A 97 0.63 8.81 -4.30
N ALA A 98 0.48 7.74 -3.53
CA ALA A 98 0.29 7.87 -2.09
C ALA A 98 1.54 8.44 -1.44
N LEU A 99 1.33 9.34 -0.50
CA LEU A 99 2.38 9.89 0.35
C LEU A 99 2.19 9.44 1.79
N PRO A 100 3.27 9.36 2.58
CA PRO A 100 3.18 9.12 4.01
C PRO A 100 2.20 10.07 4.69
N LEU A 101 1.56 9.58 5.73
CA LEU A 101 0.64 10.40 6.52
C LEU A 101 1.41 11.52 7.23
N ASP A 102 0.93 12.74 7.11
CA ASP A 102 1.46 13.87 7.88
C ASP A 102 0.81 13.90 9.28
N PHE A 103 1.54 13.46 10.29
CA PHE A 103 1.06 13.44 11.67
C PHE A 103 0.81 14.83 12.27
N ARG A 104 1.35 15.90 11.68
CA ARG A 104 1.05 17.28 12.12
C ARG A 104 -0.33 17.69 11.65
N ALA A 105 -0.66 17.36 10.42
CA ALA A 105 -1.98 17.67 9.84
C ALA A 105 -3.09 16.77 10.43
N TRP A 106 -2.80 15.50 10.69
CA TRP A 106 -3.79 14.48 11.04
C TRP A 106 -3.78 14.04 12.51
N GLY A 107 -2.86 14.56 13.34
CA GLY A 107 -2.58 14.03 14.67
C GLY A 107 -3.81 13.83 15.57
N SER A 108 -4.73 14.79 15.60
CA SER A 108 -5.95 14.67 16.42
C SER A 108 -7.03 13.76 15.81
N ALA A 109 -7.05 13.60 14.50
CA ALA A 109 -8.06 12.80 13.79
C ALA A 109 -7.65 11.33 13.64
N LEU A 110 -6.34 11.03 13.68
CA LEU A 110 -5.81 9.70 13.35
C LEU A 110 -6.23 8.62 14.37
N ALA A 111 -6.06 8.86 15.66
CA ALA A 111 -6.38 7.86 16.68
C ALA A 111 -7.89 7.52 16.72
N PRO A 112 -8.82 8.50 16.64
CA PRO A 112 -10.24 8.19 16.48
C PRO A 112 -10.54 7.40 15.21
N ALA A 113 -9.94 7.75 14.07
CA ALA A 113 -10.14 7.02 12.82
C ALA A 113 -9.68 5.56 12.90
N ILE A 114 -8.49 5.31 13.46
CA ILE A 114 -7.98 3.96 13.69
C ILE A 114 -8.95 3.18 14.57
N ARG A 115 -9.36 3.76 15.71
CA ARG A 115 -10.29 3.11 16.64
C ARG A 115 -11.60 2.72 15.97
N THR A 116 -12.22 3.65 15.25
CA THR A 116 -13.48 3.40 14.53
C THR A 116 -13.38 2.21 13.57
N LEU A 117 -12.27 2.13 12.80
CA LEU A 117 -12.06 1.04 11.87
C LEU A 117 -11.79 -0.29 12.58
N GLU A 118 -10.96 -0.28 13.64
CA GLU A 118 -10.65 -1.50 14.40
C GLU A 118 -11.82 -2.05 15.19
N GLU A 119 -12.66 -1.19 15.78
CA GLU A 119 -13.92 -1.59 16.44
C GLU A 119 -14.89 -2.25 15.45
N ALA A 120 -14.84 -1.88 14.18
CA ALA A 120 -15.56 -2.55 13.10
C ALA A 120 -14.91 -3.86 12.64
N GLY A 121 -13.77 -4.26 13.22
CA GLY A 121 -13.05 -5.48 12.89
C GLY A 121 -12.12 -5.37 11.68
N LEU A 122 -11.82 -4.17 11.21
CA LEU A 122 -10.91 -3.95 10.09
C LEU A 122 -9.46 -3.86 10.57
N ALA A 123 -8.53 -4.51 9.86
CA ALA A 123 -7.11 -4.36 10.12
C ALA A 123 -6.62 -3.00 9.62
N VAL A 124 -5.93 -2.23 10.46
CA VAL A 124 -5.46 -0.88 10.11
C VAL A 124 -3.95 -0.80 10.15
N ALA A 125 -3.39 -0.22 9.08
CA ALA A 125 -1.99 0.20 9.03
C ALA A 125 -1.90 1.67 8.61
N VAL A 126 -0.76 2.28 8.91
CA VAL A 126 -0.47 3.67 8.53
C VAL A 126 0.75 3.70 7.60
N LEU A 127 0.64 4.40 6.49
CA LEU A 127 1.77 4.67 5.59
C LEU A 127 2.64 5.77 6.23
N VAL A 128 3.87 5.42 6.54
CA VAL A 128 4.80 6.30 7.26
C VAL A 128 6.11 6.47 6.52
N GLY A 129 6.78 7.61 6.71
CA GLY A 129 8.16 7.75 6.27
C GLY A 129 9.09 6.74 6.98
N PRO A 130 10.22 6.39 6.37
CA PRO A 130 11.15 5.39 6.91
C PRO A 130 12.04 5.95 8.02
N ASP A 131 11.43 6.59 9.01
CA ASP A 131 12.08 7.22 10.15
C ASP A 131 11.45 6.80 11.48
N LEU A 132 12.19 6.92 12.57
CA LEU A 132 11.75 6.46 13.89
C LEU A 132 10.57 7.25 14.45
N GLY A 133 10.51 8.57 14.17
CA GLY A 133 9.46 9.45 14.68
C GLY A 133 8.06 9.06 14.17
N PRO A 134 7.83 8.98 12.86
CA PRO A 134 6.57 8.53 12.27
C PRO A 134 6.13 7.13 12.76
N VAL A 135 7.06 6.19 12.92
CA VAL A 135 6.75 4.85 13.46
C VAL A 135 6.21 4.93 14.89
N LYS A 136 6.87 5.73 15.75
CA LYS A 136 6.40 5.96 17.15
C LYS A 136 5.04 6.64 17.16
N ALA A 137 4.82 7.62 16.29
CA ALA A 137 3.55 8.33 16.18
C ALA A 137 2.40 7.42 15.75
N ALA A 138 2.63 6.54 14.78
CA ALA A 138 1.63 5.54 14.36
C ALA A 138 1.29 4.57 15.51
N HIS A 139 2.30 4.08 16.23
CA HIS A 139 2.08 3.23 17.40
C HIS A 139 1.29 3.95 18.51
N ALA A 140 1.65 5.20 18.82
CA ALA A 140 0.95 6.01 19.82
C ALA A 140 -0.51 6.30 19.44
N ALA A 141 -0.81 6.38 18.12
CA ALA A 141 -2.17 6.53 17.62
C ALA A 141 -2.98 5.22 17.67
N GLY A 142 -2.38 4.09 18.04
CA GLY A 142 -3.05 2.80 18.18
C GLY A 142 -3.00 1.91 16.93
N ALA A 143 -2.21 2.26 15.91
CA ALA A 143 -2.09 1.41 14.73
C ALA A 143 -1.52 0.03 15.08
N ARG A 144 -1.99 -1.02 14.42
CA ARG A 144 -1.45 -2.39 14.52
C ARG A 144 -0.39 -2.70 13.48
N GLY A 145 -0.27 -1.89 12.45
CA GLY A 145 0.74 -2.05 11.41
C GLY A 145 1.19 -0.72 10.83
N VAL A 146 2.36 -0.76 10.21
CA VAL A 146 2.89 0.35 9.41
C VAL A 146 3.35 -0.16 8.06
N GLU A 147 3.17 0.67 7.05
CA GLU A 147 3.85 0.50 5.78
C GLU A 147 4.94 1.57 5.68
N LEU A 148 6.19 1.14 5.56
CA LEU A 148 7.33 2.02 5.39
C LEU A 148 7.41 2.46 3.92
N TYR A 149 7.34 3.78 3.71
CA TYR A 149 7.35 4.36 2.38
C TYR A 149 8.74 4.31 1.76
N THR A 150 8.86 3.67 0.60
CA THR A 150 10.13 3.50 -0.11
C THR A 150 10.29 4.44 -1.30
N GLY A 151 9.26 5.24 -1.64
CA GLY A 151 9.27 6.07 -2.83
C GLY A 151 10.37 7.13 -2.86
N ALA A 152 10.78 7.63 -1.71
CA ALA A 152 11.90 8.56 -1.62
C ALA A 152 13.25 7.93 -1.98
N LEU A 153 13.41 6.59 -1.82
CA LEU A 153 14.66 5.88 -2.12
C LEU A 153 14.95 5.78 -3.63
N VAL A 154 13.90 5.80 -4.44
CA VAL A 154 14.00 5.55 -5.89
C VAL A 154 14.77 6.67 -6.60
N ASP A 155 14.57 7.91 -6.15
CA ASP A 155 15.14 9.10 -6.78
C ASP A 155 16.50 9.53 -6.18
N LEU A 156 16.98 8.84 -5.13
CA LEU A 156 18.23 9.19 -4.46
C LEU A 156 19.46 8.77 -5.27
N PRO A 157 20.51 9.60 -5.29
CA PRO A 157 21.83 9.21 -5.75
C PRO A 157 22.33 7.97 -4.98
N ALA A 158 23.19 7.17 -5.64
CA ALA A 158 23.70 5.93 -5.02
C ALA A 158 24.39 6.16 -3.67
N ALA A 159 25.08 7.28 -3.50
CA ALA A 159 25.77 7.63 -2.26
C ALA A 159 24.80 7.84 -1.07
N GLU A 160 23.65 8.46 -1.33
CA GLU A 160 22.65 8.74 -0.29
C GLU A 160 21.70 7.56 -0.04
N ARG A 161 21.59 6.65 -1.02
CA ARG A 161 20.70 5.49 -0.95
C ARG A 161 21.09 4.53 0.18
N SER A 162 22.38 4.33 0.43
CA SER A 162 22.85 3.46 1.50
C SER A 162 22.41 3.94 2.89
N GLU A 163 22.52 5.24 3.15
CA GLU A 163 22.07 5.83 4.42
C GLU A 163 20.55 5.74 4.55
N ALA A 164 19.80 6.02 3.48
CA ALA A 164 18.35 5.93 3.48
C ALA A 164 17.85 4.49 3.68
N LEU A 165 18.52 3.48 3.13
CA LEU A 165 18.27 2.06 3.43
C LEU A 165 18.58 1.72 4.89
N GLY A 166 19.63 2.31 5.47
CA GLY A 166 19.93 2.18 6.89
C GLY A 166 18.78 2.70 7.76
N ARG A 167 18.26 3.90 7.47
CA ARG A 167 17.08 4.47 8.16
C ARG A 167 15.84 3.59 8.02
N LEU A 168 15.60 3.04 6.83
CA LEU A 168 14.50 2.10 6.60
C LEU A 168 14.63 0.86 7.50
N GLY A 169 15.84 0.30 7.61
CA GLY A 169 16.11 -0.86 8.46
C GLY A 169 15.91 -0.54 9.95
N ASP A 170 16.33 0.64 10.41
CA ASP A 170 16.11 1.09 11.79
C ASP A 170 14.62 1.27 12.10
N ALA A 171 13.87 1.89 11.17
CA ALA A 171 12.43 2.06 11.28
C ALA A 171 11.70 0.70 11.33
N ALA A 172 12.09 -0.25 10.48
CA ALA A 172 11.55 -1.59 10.47
C ALA A 172 11.80 -2.33 11.79
N ARG A 173 13.03 -2.28 12.32
CA ARG A 173 13.38 -2.88 13.62
C ARG A 173 12.60 -2.25 14.77
N LEU A 174 12.44 -0.92 14.77
CA LEU A 174 11.63 -0.24 15.78
C LEU A 174 10.17 -0.67 15.71
N ALA A 175 9.57 -0.71 14.52
CA ALA A 175 8.20 -1.15 14.34
C ALA A 175 7.97 -2.56 14.89
N ALA A 176 8.90 -3.49 14.61
CA ALA A 176 8.84 -4.84 15.16
C ALA A 176 8.95 -4.87 16.70
N LYS A 177 9.84 -4.06 17.29
CA LYS A 177 9.93 -3.94 18.75
C LYS A 177 8.64 -3.42 19.39
N LEU A 178 7.93 -2.54 18.68
CA LEU A 178 6.61 -2.03 19.08
C LEU A 178 5.46 -2.99 18.74
N ARG A 179 5.76 -4.20 18.22
CA ARG A 179 4.78 -5.23 17.80
C ARG A 179 3.84 -4.77 16.69
N LEU A 180 4.28 -3.84 15.86
CA LEU A 180 3.58 -3.45 14.66
C LEU A 180 3.87 -4.44 13.53
N GLU A 181 2.85 -4.80 12.74
CA GLU A 181 3.08 -5.50 11.49
C GLU A 181 3.79 -4.56 10.51
N VAL A 182 4.92 -5.00 9.96
CA VAL A 182 5.74 -4.21 9.04
C VAL A 182 5.44 -4.60 7.61
N SER A 183 5.14 -3.62 6.78
CA SER A 183 5.10 -3.74 5.32
C SER A 183 5.98 -2.67 4.68
N VAL A 184 6.34 -2.88 3.41
CA VAL A 184 7.11 -1.92 2.61
C VAL A 184 6.37 -1.65 1.30
N GLY A 185 6.39 -0.40 0.85
CA GLY A 185 5.71 -0.02 -0.37
C GLY A 185 5.98 1.43 -0.78
N GLY A 186 5.57 1.77 -1.99
CA GLY A 186 5.78 3.08 -2.59
C GLY A 186 6.88 3.05 -3.63
N ARG A 187 6.48 3.14 -4.89
CA ARG A 187 7.34 3.23 -6.09
C ARG A 187 8.35 2.08 -6.26
N LEU A 188 8.17 0.94 -5.57
CA LEU A 188 9.04 -0.23 -5.72
C LEU A 188 9.00 -0.76 -7.15
N ASP A 189 10.18 -1.12 -7.64
CA ASP A 189 10.42 -1.74 -8.92
C ASP A 189 11.44 -2.90 -8.78
N GLU A 190 11.76 -3.57 -9.88
CA GLU A 190 12.70 -4.71 -9.90
C GLU A 190 14.10 -4.35 -9.36
N ARG A 191 14.52 -3.08 -9.48
CA ARG A 191 15.87 -2.63 -9.07
C ARG A 191 15.93 -2.29 -7.57
N SER A 192 14.86 -1.70 -7.06
CA SER A 192 14.77 -1.24 -5.66
C SER A 192 14.31 -2.34 -4.72
N LEU A 193 13.66 -3.39 -5.23
CA LEU A 193 13.04 -4.44 -4.42
C LEU A 193 14.04 -5.18 -3.54
N ALA A 194 15.10 -5.73 -4.12
CA ALA A 194 16.09 -6.51 -3.36
C ALA A 194 16.78 -5.68 -2.26
N PRO A 195 17.36 -4.49 -2.52
CA PRO A 195 17.96 -3.67 -1.48
C PRO A 195 17.00 -3.30 -0.34
N VAL A 196 15.71 -3.02 -0.67
CA VAL A 196 14.69 -2.70 0.34
C VAL A 196 14.40 -3.92 1.22
N LEU A 197 14.30 -5.12 0.64
CA LEU A 197 14.05 -6.34 1.40
C LEU A 197 15.25 -6.79 2.25
N GLU A 198 16.45 -6.50 1.81
CA GLU A 198 17.67 -6.70 2.62
C GLU A 198 17.70 -5.74 3.82
N ALA A 199 17.31 -4.48 3.63
CA ALA A 199 17.24 -3.49 4.71
C ALA A 199 16.10 -3.79 5.70
N ALA A 200 14.96 -4.29 5.22
CA ALA A 200 13.79 -4.60 6.03
C ALA A 200 13.38 -6.08 5.92
N PRO A 201 14.22 -7.05 6.38
CA PRO A 201 13.95 -8.48 6.22
C PRO A 201 12.71 -8.97 6.97
N ILE A 202 12.28 -8.24 7.98
CA ILE A 202 11.11 -8.53 8.80
C ILE A 202 9.78 -8.10 8.14
N ALA A 203 9.82 -7.43 6.98
CA ALA A 203 8.61 -7.03 6.28
C ALA A 203 7.75 -8.25 5.94
N ALA A 204 6.51 -8.26 6.43
CA ALA A 204 5.54 -9.32 6.20
C ALA A 204 4.85 -9.21 4.85
N SER A 205 4.77 -8.01 4.28
CA SER A 205 4.19 -7.77 2.96
C SER A 205 4.92 -6.67 2.18
N VAL A 206 4.79 -6.76 0.86
CA VAL A 206 5.42 -5.86 -0.10
C VAL A 206 4.36 -5.39 -1.08
N ALA A 207 4.22 -4.06 -1.23
CA ALA A 207 3.25 -3.46 -2.13
C ALA A 207 3.94 -2.91 -3.39
N VAL A 208 3.52 -3.39 -4.56
CA VAL A 208 4.02 -2.97 -5.87
C VAL A 208 2.82 -2.57 -6.75
N GLY A 209 2.86 -1.40 -7.35
CA GLY A 209 1.78 -0.90 -8.21
C GLY A 209 2.27 -0.62 -9.64
N ARG A 210 2.78 0.59 -9.89
CA ARG A 210 3.16 1.04 -11.25
C ARG A 210 4.12 0.10 -11.98
N ALA A 211 5.15 -0.41 -11.30
CA ALA A 211 6.10 -1.35 -11.89
C ALA A 211 5.44 -2.67 -12.28
N TRP A 212 4.49 -3.17 -11.48
CA TRP A 212 3.70 -4.35 -11.81
C TRP A 212 2.86 -4.12 -13.09
N VAL A 213 2.18 -2.96 -13.22
CA VAL A 213 1.42 -2.63 -14.42
C VAL A 213 2.35 -2.50 -15.63
N GLY A 214 3.47 -1.77 -15.51
CA GLY A 214 4.45 -1.64 -16.57
C GLY A 214 4.98 -2.99 -17.05
N ARG A 215 5.32 -3.89 -16.13
CA ARG A 215 5.73 -5.26 -16.47
C ARG A 215 4.59 -6.05 -17.12
N SER A 216 3.36 -5.89 -16.62
CA SER A 216 2.19 -6.59 -17.15
C SER A 216 1.87 -6.24 -18.60
N LEU A 217 2.17 -5.00 -19.03
CA LEU A 217 2.03 -4.59 -20.43
C LEU A 217 2.99 -5.33 -21.36
N LEU A 218 4.13 -5.77 -20.86
CA LEU A 218 5.16 -6.45 -21.65
C LEU A 218 4.98 -7.98 -21.67
N VAL A 219 4.56 -8.57 -20.53
CA VAL A 219 4.56 -10.03 -20.36
C VAL A 219 3.23 -10.62 -19.91
N GLY A 220 2.22 -9.80 -19.72
CA GLY A 220 0.91 -10.19 -19.18
C GLY A 220 0.90 -10.22 -17.63
N ILE A 221 -0.31 -10.09 -17.05
CA ILE A 221 -0.54 -9.99 -15.59
C ILE A 221 -0.05 -11.25 -14.86
N ASP A 222 -0.33 -12.45 -15.38
CA ASP A 222 0.08 -13.71 -14.75
C ASP A 222 1.60 -13.76 -14.56
N ARG A 223 2.35 -13.56 -15.63
CA ARG A 223 3.82 -13.62 -15.58
C ARG A 223 4.40 -12.52 -14.68
N ALA A 224 3.94 -11.27 -14.83
CA ALA A 224 4.40 -10.15 -14.02
C ALA A 224 4.17 -10.39 -12.51
N THR A 225 3.04 -10.98 -12.15
CA THR A 225 2.71 -11.30 -10.75
C THR A 225 3.59 -12.43 -10.21
N ARG A 226 3.81 -13.49 -10.98
CA ARG A 226 4.69 -14.60 -10.57
C ARG A 226 6.13 -14.15 -10.41
N ASP A 227 6.67 -13.37 -11.35
CA ASP A 227 8.04 -12.84 -11.29
C ASP A 227 8.23 -12.02 -9.99
N LEU A 228 7.30 -11.12 -9.63
CA LEU A 228 7.37 -10.35 -8.39
C LEU A 228 7.22 -11.22 -7.14
N ARG A 229 6.27 -12.18 -7.15
CA ARG A 229 6.09 -13.10 -6.03
C ARG A 229 7.36 -13.91 -5.75
N ASP A 230 8.05 -14.34 -6.79
CA ASP A 230 9.29 -15.11 -6.65
C ASP A 230 10.45 -14.22 -6.20
N ALA A 231 10.47 -12.94 -6.60
CA ALA A 231 11.48 -11.97 -6.18
C ALA A 231 11.36 -11.52 -4.70
N ILE A 232 10.19 -11.68 -4.07
CA ILE A 232 9.99 -11.29 -2.66
C ILE A 232 10.14 -12.45 -1.66
N ARG A 233 10.42 -13.67 -2.14
CA ARG A 233 10.64 -14.84 -1.28
C ARG A 233 11.91 -14.68 -0.46
#